data_b49dce9b5a04eb68066c5f0f96412a30
#
_entry.id   b49dce9b5a04eb68066c5f0f96412a30
#
_cell.length_a   1.000
_cell.length_b   1.000
_cell.length_c   1.000
_cell.angle_alpha   90.00
_cell.angle_beta   90.00
_cell.angle_gamma   90.00
#
_symmetry.space_group_name_H-M   'P 1'
#
loop_
_entity.id
_entity.type
_entity.pdbx_description
1 polymer ?
#
loop_
_entity_poly.entity_id
_entity_poly.type
_entity_poly.pdbx_seq_one_letter_code
_entity_poly.pdbx_strand_id
1 'polypeptide(L)'
;MKQFFLAITALFKCLSNYNFDFLFYFAAFTLPFENLFFAPSTGWATITPLILFLYAVLNLYPLQLFSSKLLPIFYFFLGFGLLGTLTTIIFHGRLDDYLAALVPIVLGLSCLFGLLAFYAKNQTLSLKRKLNLLVSIIIISYLLAILVGLLEFFTLKYQLSPVSDFFNLLFKRNYLAKSRIQFFFTEPSFIGMHLFGILLPLFWLSRRTDLLFLLVLFIYSAIFFGAGVRIILDLLIIILLLSFYYLKKSKQKLFLPLFAVSFLILITSFSQINGRFHKIFFGFIGQQPDLSIDCDLPENATHEECLAFARQSGINSDGSFASRVFRIQSSLFGYSKSPFGFLTGYGLGNSIYPVRLGHTTAKKSYKSSYLKEVNDLIDPNYHDDSVSYCLYTRVISEFGIFALLFGLFYLLRLAQKSSLDYKYFYLLIILYLYLQFESLSFYALWLYIAVMLINQLAPNLDQKPKTHA
;
A
#
# COMPACT_ATOMS: atom_id res chain seq x y z
N MET A 1 -0.63 -40.97 -11.76
CA MET A 1 -0.05 -39.65 -11.43
C MET A 1 0.66 -39.01 -12.61
N LYS A 2 1.69 -39.64 -13.26
CA LYS A 2 2.45 -39.03 -14.39
C LYS A 2 1.57 -38.59 -15.56
N GLN A 3 0.61 -39.42 -15.99
CA GLN A 3 -0.32 -39.11 -17.06
C GLN A 3 -1.27 -37.92 -16.71
N PHE A 4 -1.70 -37.83 -15.47
CA PHE A 4 -2.52 -36.72 -14.96
C PHE A 4 -1.75 -35.39 -15.01
N PHE A 5 -0.48 -35.37 -14.56
CA PHE A 5 0.38 -34.19 -14.65
C PHE A 5 0.66 -33.80 -16.12
N LEU A 6 0.86 -34.76 -17.01
CA LEU A 6 1.04 -34.48 -18.45
C LEU A 6 -0.23 -33.87 -19.06
N ALA A 7 -1.41 -34.38 -18.71
CA ALA A 7 -2.67 -33.84 -19.19
C ALA A 7 -2.90 -32.40 -18.68
N ILE A 8 -2.62 -32.13 -17.40
CA ILE A 8 -2.69 -30.79 -16.83
C ILE A 8 -1.73 -29.84 -17.53
N THR A 9 -0.48 -30.24 -17.75
CA THR A 9 0.52 -29.43 -18.46
C THR A 9 0.09 -29.13 -19.90
N ALA A 10 -0.46 -30.14 -20.60
CA ALA A 10 -0.99 -29.95 -21.96
C ALA A 10 -2.18 -28.99 -21.96
N LEU A 11 -3.08 -29.08 -21.00
CA LEU A 11 -4.21 -28.16 -20.83
C LEU A 11 -3.74 -26.71 -20.64
N PHE A 12 -2.82 -26.47 -19.71
CA PHE A 12 -2.29 -25.11 -19.49
C PHE A 12 -1.50 -24.58 -20.69
N LYS A 13 -0.78 -25.44 -21.41
CA LYS A 13 -0.13 -25.07 -22.67
C LYS A 13 -1.18 -24.67 -23.73
N CYS A 14 -2.26 -25.42 -23.84
CA CYS A 14 -3.36 -25.12 -24.75
C CYS A 14 -4.01 -23.79 -24.39
N LEU A 15 -4.35 -23.58 -23.10
CA LEU A 15 -4.95 -22.34 -22.62
C LEU A 15 -4.04 -21.13 -22.87
N SER A 16 -2.74 -21.25 -22.67
CA SER A 16 -1.79 -20.14 -22.87
C SER A 16 -1.66 -19.70 -24.35
N ASN A 17 -2.08 -20.53 -25.32
CA ASN A 17 -2.11 -20.16 -26.72
C ASN A 17 -3.26 -19.18 -27.08
N TYR A 18 -4.30 -19.13 -26.24
CA TYR A 18 -5.35 -18.14 -26.41
C TYR A 18 -4.91 -16.76 -25.92
N ASN A 19 -5.43 -15.72 -26.58
CA ASN A 19 -5.09 -14.36 -26.21
C ASN A 19 -6.02 -13.81 -25.11
N PHE A 20 -5.65 -14.03 -23.85
CA PHE A 20 -6.34 -13.49 -22.68
C PHE A 20 -5.77 -12.16 -22.20
N ASP A 21 -4.95 -11.47 -22.98
CA ASP A 21 -4.32 -10.21 -22.58
C ASP A 21 -5.36 -9.12 -22.22
N PHE A 22 -6.58 -9.25 -22.71
CA PHE A 22 -7.68 -8.35 -22.34
C PHE A 22 -7.98 -8.38 -20.82
N LEU A 23 -7.82 -9.54 -20.16
CA LEU A 23 -7.97 -9.63 -18.69
C LEU A 23 -6.89 -8.83 -17.98
N PHE A 24 -5.66 -8.86 -18.48
CA PHE A 24 -4.57 -8.07 -17.93
C PHE A 24 -4.80 -6.57 -18.09
N TYR A 25 -5.27 -6.15 -19.27
CA TYR A 25 -5.65 -4.76 -19.51
C TYR A 25 -6.85 -4.32 -18.67
N PHE A 26 -7.82 -5.20 -18.48
CA PHE A 26 -8.96 -4.92 -17.61
C PHE A 26 -8.54 -4.82 -16.15
N ALA A 27 -7.63 -5.69 -15.67
CA ALA A 27 -7.02 -5.57 -14.36
C ALA A 27 -6.28 -4.23 -14.19
N ALA A 28 -5.54 -3.79 -15.19
CA ALA A 28 -4.87 -2.49 -15.17
C ALA A 28 -5.86 -1.31 -15.16
N PHE A 29 -6.97 -1.44 -15.85
CA PHE A 29 -8.05 -0.44 -15.82
C PHE A 29 -8.69 -0.36 -14.44
N THR A 30 -8.86 -1.48 -13.74
CA THR A 30 -9.52 -1.51 -12.43
C THR A 30 -8.63 -1.11 -11.26
N LEU A 31 -7.35 -0.78 -11.48
CA LEU A 31 -6.39 -0.43 -10.43
C LEU A 31 -6.90 0.59 -9.40
N PRO A 32 -7.49 1.74 -9.77
CA PRO A 32 -7.98 2.71 -8.80
C PRO A 32 -9.38 2.38 -8.25
N PHE A 33 -10.11 1.39 -8.81
CA PHE A 33 -11.50 1.10 -8.43
C PHE A 33 -11.55 0.13 -7.25
N GLU A 34 -11.14 0.58 -6.06
CA GLU A 34 -11.02 -0.27 -4.88
C GLU A 34 -12.28 -0.35 -4.04
N ASN A 35 -13.05 0.74 -4.02
CA ASN A 35 -14.14 0.93 -3.08
C ASN A 35 -15.54 0.76 -3.70
N LEU A 36 -15.65 -0.08 -4.71
CA LEU A 36 -16.95 -0.36 -5.33
C LEU A 36 -17.79 -1.30 -4.45
N PHE A 37 -19.12 -1.19 -4.52
CA PHE A 37 -20.09 -1.93 -3.69
C PHE A 37 -19.90 -3.46 -3.73
N PHE A 38 -19.40 -3.98 -4.84
CA PHE A 38 -19.15 -5.42 -5.03
C PHE A 38 -17.74 -5.86 -4.63
N ALA A 39 -16.88 -4.94 -4.14
CA ALA A 39 -15.56 -5.31 -3.66
C ALA A 39 -15.66 -6.20 -2.41
N PRO A 40 -14.76 -7.20 -2.25
CA PRO A 40 -14.74 -8.04 -1.05
C PRO A 40 -14.60 -7.23 0.24
N SER A 41 -15.20 -7.72 1.32
CA SER A 41 -15.22 -7.00 2.60
C SER A 41 -14.00 -7.24 3.48
N THR A 42 -13.26 -8.30 3.21
CA THR A 42 -12.15 -8.76 4.05
C THR A 42 -10.82 -8.15 3.62
N GLY A 43 -10.17 -7.45 4.53
CA GLY A 43 -8.85 -6.85 4.30
C GLY A 43 -8.82 -5.90 3.11
N TRP A 44 -7.65 -5.73 2.48
CA TRP A 44 -7.52 -4.99 1.24
C TRP A 44 -7.67 -5.91 0.01
N ALA A 45 -8.86 -6.45 -0.18
CA ALA A 45 -9.19 -7.25 -1.35
C ALA A 45 -9.95 -6.39 -2.36
N THR A 46 -9.37 -6.18 -3.55
CA THR A 46 -9.98 -5.45 -4.65
C THR A 46 -10.20 -6.36 -5.85
N ILE A 47 -10.95 -5.90 -6.83
CA ILE A 47 -11.24 -6.71 -8.02
C ILE A 47 -9.99 -7.00 -8.86
N THR A 48 -9.03 -6.08 -8.90
CA THR A 48 -7.81 -6.19 -9.71
C THR A 48 -6.98 -7.44 -9.42
N PRO A 49 -6.62 -7.78 -8.16
CA PRO A 49 -5.89 -9.00 -7.86
C PRO A 49 -6.65 -10.26 -8.25
N LEU A 50 -7.99 -10.27 -8.16
CA LEU A 50 -8.80 -11.40 -8.57
C LEU A 50 -8.72 -11.62 -10.10
N ILE A 51 -8.77 -10.56 -10.89
CA ILE A 51 -8.62 -10.63 -12.34
C ILE A 51 -7.20 -11.09 -12.68
N LEU A 52 -6.17 -10.57 -11.98
CA LEU A 52 -4.78 -11.00 -12.15
C LEU A 52 -4.57 -12.46 -11.75
N PHE A 53 -5.27 -12.96 -10.72
CA PHE A 53 -5.28 -14.38 -10.38
C PHE A 53 -5.78 -15.22 -11.55
N LEU A 54 -6.96 -14.89 -12.10
CA LEU A 54 -7.51 -15.58 -13.25
C LEU A 54 -6.54 -15.54 -14.44
N TYR A 55 -5.99 -14.36 -14.73
CA TYR A 55 -5.00 -14.20 -15.79
C TYR A 55 -3.74 -15.06 -15.58
N ALA A 56 -3.20 -15.08 -14.35
CA ALA A 56 -2.03 -15.88 -14.01
C ALA A 56 -2.29 -17.39 -14.17
N VAL A 57 -3.46 -17.88 -13.71
CA VAL A 57 -3.88 -19.29 -13.86
C VAL A 57 -3.97 -19.68 -15.34
N LEU A 58 -4.58 -18.84 -16.19
CA LEU A 58 -4.71 -19.10 -17.62
C LEU A 58 -3.35 -19.03 -18.36
N ASN A 59 -2.35 -18.41 -17.77
CA ASN A 59 -1.01 -18.23 -18.34
C ASN A 59 0.11 -18.83 -17.47
N LEU A 60 -0.15 -19.94 -16.76
CA LEU A 60 0.86 -20.63 -15.93
C LEU A 60 2.06 -21.17 -16.71
N TYR A 61 1.84 -21.63 -17.96
CA TYR A 61 2.90 -22.20 -18.78
C TYR A 61 4.05 -21.20 -19.05
N PRO A 62 3.80 -19.96 -19.49
CA PRO A 62 4.86 -18.95 -19.66
C PRO A 62 5.66 -18.65 -18.39
N LEU A 63 5.08 -18.83 -17.20
CA LEU A 63 5.76 -18.58 -15.92
C LEU A 63 6.95 -19.51 -15.67
N GLN A 64 7.07 -20.63 -16.38
CA GLN A 64 8.22 -21.52 -16.30
C GLN A 64 9.55 -20.80 -16.56
N LEU A 65 9.54 -19.71 -17.35
CA LEU A 65 10.69 -18.84 -17.58
C LEU A 65 11.28 -18.28 -16.28
N PHE A 66 10.43 -18.07 -15.26
CA PHE A 66 10.81 -17.52 -13.97
C PHE A 66 10.98 -18.58 -12.88
N SER A 67 10.82 -19.88 -13.18
CA SER A 67 10.77 -20.95 -12.16
C SER A 67 11.94 -20.90 -11.17
N SER A 68 13.18 -20.79 -11.65
CA SER A 68 14.37 -20.71 -10.80
C SER A 68 14.45 -19.41 -9.99
N LYS A 69 13.86 -18.32 -10.48
CA LYS A 69 13.84 -17.02 -9.80
C LYS A 69 12.72 -16.89 -8.77
N LEU A 70 11.64 -17.66 -8.96
CA LEU A 70 10.51 -17.71 -8.04
C LEU A 70 10.75 -18.68 -6.88
N LEU A 71 11.73 -19.58 -7.00
CA LEU A 71 12.03 -20.57 -5.99
C LEU A 71 12.26 -20.00 -4.58
N PRO A 72 13.01 -18.88 -4.37
CA PRO A 72 13.16 -18.27 -3.06
C PRO A 72 11.84 -17.77 -2.45
N ILE A 73 10.94 -17.23 -3.29
CA ILE A 73 9.61 -16.78 -2.85
C ILE A 73 8.77 -17.98 -2.44
N PHE A 74 8.81 -19.06 -3.23
CA PHE A 74 8.11 -20.28 -2.92
C PHE A 74 8.59 -20.88 -1.58
N TYR A 75 9.91 -21.01 -1.36
CA TYR A 75 10.45 -21.50 -0.11
C TYR A 75 10.17 -20.58 1.08
N PHE A 76 10.13 -19.27 0.86
CA PHE A 76 9.72 -18.32 1.89
C PHE A 76 8.29 -18.62 2.38
N PHE A 77 7.32 -18.66 1.46
CA PHE A 77 5.92 -18.91 1.84
C PHE A 77 5.68 -20.34 2.31
N LEU A 78 6.38 -21.33 1.77
CA LEU A 78 6.29 -22.70 2.24
C LEU A 78 6.87 -22.84 3.67
N GLY A 79 8.09 -22.36 3.89
CA GLY A 79 8.78 -22.50 5.18
C GLY A 79 8.12 -21.69 6.29
N PHE A 80 7.93 -20.38 6.04
CA PHE A 80 7.29 -19.51 7.03
C PHE A 80 5.77 -19.72 7.13
N GLY A 81 5.12 -20.17 6.06
CA GLY A 81 3.72 -20.59 6.09
C GLY A 81 3.50 -21.82 6.98
N LEU A 82 4.34 -22.84 6.85
CA LEU A 82 4.30 -24.02 7.73
C LEU A 82 4.58 -23.63 9.18
N LEU A 83 5.62 -22.83 9.41
CA LEU A 83 5.92 -22.31 10.74
C LEU A 83 4.75 -21.50 11.30
N GLY A 84 4.16 -20.60 10.50
CA GLY A 84 2.99 -19.81 10.88
C GLY A 84 1.77 -20.67 11.22
N THR A 85 1.57 -21.78 10.51
CA THR A 85 0.49 -22.74 10.83
C THR A 85 0.74 -23.40 12.18
N LEU A 86 1.96 -23.86 12.45
CA LEU A 86 2.33 -24.47 13.73
C LEU A 86 2.17 -23.47 14.88
N THR A 87 2.65 -22.24 14.71
CA THR A 87 2.53 -21.21 15.75
C THR A 87 1.07 -20.74 15.95
N THR A 88 0.22 -20.76 14.91
CA THR A 88 -1.23 -20.52 15.07
C THR A 88 -1.84 -21.56 16.03
N ILE A 89 -1.45 -22.82 15.94
CA ILE A 89 -1.92 -23.86 16.86
C ILE A 89 -1.38 -23.64 18.28
N ILE A 90 -0.08 -23.33 18.41
CA ILE A 90 0.59 -23.12 19.72
C ILE A 90 -0.01 -21.92 20.46
N PHE A 91 -0.29 -20.83 19.77
CA PHE A 91 -0.85 -19.60 20.33
C PHE A 91 -2.38 -19.52 20.27
N HIS A 92 -3.04 -20.65 20.00
CA HIS A 92 -4.51 -20.75 19.95
C HIS A 92 -5.18 -19.72 19.03
N GLY A 93 -4.56 -19.48 17.86
CA GLY A 93 -5.13 -18.62 16.82
C GLY A 93 -6.41 -19.23 16.25
N ARG A 94 -7.33 -18.38 15.78
CA ARG A 94 -8.61 -18.81 15.20
C ARG A 94 -8.44 -19.21 13.74
N LEU A 95 -9.17 -20.23 13.32
CA LEU A 95 -9.15 -20.71 11.94
C LEU A 95 -9.66 -19.64 10.95
N ASP A 96 -10.68 -18.88 11.34
CA ASP A 96 -11.26 -17.82 10.50
C ASP A 96 -10.24 -16.73 10.22
N ASP A 97 -9.51 -16.27 11.24
CA ASP A 97 -8.47 -15.27 11.12
C ASP A 97 -7.29 -15.80 10.28
N TYR A 98 -6.94 -17.07 10.44
CA TYR A 98 -5.93 -17.75 9.62
C TYR A 98 -6.32 -17.76 8.14
N LEU A 99 -7.55 -18.15 7.82
CA LEU A 99 -8.05 -18.18 6.43
C LEU A 99 -8.15 -16.78 5.85
N ALA A 100 -8.61 -15.79 6.63
CA ALA A 100 -8.66 -14.40 6.21
C ALA A 100 -7.26 -13.84 5.90
N ALA A 101 -6.23 -14.22 6.67
CA ALA A 101 -4.86 -13.77 6.44
C ALA A 101 -4.20 -14.41 5.22
N LEU A 102 -4.66 -15.59 4.76
CA LEU A 102 -4.18 -16.19 3.51
C LEU A 102 -4.61 -15.40 2.28
N VAL A 103 -5.79 -14.77 2.31
CA VAL A 103 -6.35 -14.03 1.16
C VAL A 103 -5.40 -12.94 0.66
N PRO A 104 -4.90 -12.00 1.48
CA PRO A 104 -3.96 -10.97 1.02
C PRO A 104 -2.67 -11.54 0.44
N ILE A 105 -2.18 -12.68 0.93
CA ILE A 105 -0.98 -13.35 0.41
C ILE A 105 -1.25 -13.90 -1.00
N VAL A 106 -2.35 -14.64 -1.17
CA VAL A 106 -2.74 -15.20 -2.48
C VAL A 106 -2.99 -14.10 -3.49
N LEU A 107 -3.70 -13.04 -3.10
CA LEU A 107 -3.98 -11.88 -3.97
C LEU A 107 -2.69 -11.13 -4.35
N GLY A 108 -1.76 -10.97 -3.42
CA GLY A 108 -0.46 -10.38 -3.70
C GLY A 108 0.38 -11.22 -4.67
N LEU A 109 0.48 -12.53 -4.43
CA LEU A 109 1.14 -13.45 -5.35
C LEU A 109 0.50 -13.45 -6.72
N SER A 110 -0.82 -13.28 -6.80
CA SER A 110 -1.56 -13.15 -8.07
C SER A 110 -1.12 -11.93 -8.87
N CYS A 111 -0.86 -10.81 -8.20
CA CYS A 111 -0.30 -9.62 -8.83
C CYS A 111 1.09 -9.91 -9.41
N LEU A 112 1.96 -10.55 -8.64
CA LEU A 112 3.30 -10.94 -9.10
C LEU A 112 3.22 -11.87 -10.31
N PHE A 113 2.49 -12.96 -10.20
CA PHE A 113 2.39 -13.96 -11.26
C PHE A 113 1.71 -13.41 -12.52
N GLY A 114 0.67 -12.58 -12.37
CA GLY A 114 0.04 -11.89 -13.48
C GLY A 114 1.00 -11.00 -14.27
N LEU A 115 1.81 -10.20 -13.57
CA LEU A 115 2.83 -9.34 -14.16
C LEU A 115 3.92 -10.14 -14.90
N LEU A 116 4.43 -11.20 -14.25
CA LEU A 116 5.46 -12.06 -14.83
C LEU A 116 4.93 -12.87 -16.02
N ALA A 117 3.70 -13.36 -15.97
CA ALA A 117 3.05 -14.08 -17.07
C ALA A 117 2.84 -13.18 -18.27
N PHE A 118 2.38 -11.94 -18.06
CA PHE A 118 2.23 -10.95 -19.12
C PHE A 118 3.56 -10.67 -19.83
N TYR A 119 4.63 -10.46 -19.06
CA TYR A 119 5.96 -10.26 -19.62
C TYR A 119 6.44 -11.50 -20.39
N ALA A 120 6.38 -12.68 -19.78
CA ALA A 120 6.87 -13.94 -20.37
C ALA A 120 6.19 -14.28 -21.71
N LYS A 121 4.87 -14.06 -21.76
CA LYS A 121 4.07 -14.29 -22.99
C LYS A 121 4.41 -13.31 -24.12
N ASN A 122 4.83 -12.10 -23.78
CA ASN A 122 4.93 -10.99 -24.72
C ASN A 122 6.39 -10.54 -25.01
N GLN A 123 7.39 -11.39 -24.82
CA GLN A 123 8.83 -11.08 -25.00
C GLN A 123 9.25 -10.68 -26.41
N THR A 124 8.36 -10.70 -27.39
CA THR A 124 8.61 -10.35 -28.78
C THR A 124 8.60 -8.83 -29.02
N LEU A 125 8.90 -8.40 -30.27
CA LEU A 125 8.81 -6.99 -30.71
C LEU A 125 7.49 -6.30 -30.37
N SER A 126 6.44 -7.05 -30.07
CA SER A 126 5.14 -6.54 -29.63
C SER A 126 5.13 -5.99 -28.20
N LEU A 127 6.11 -6.34 -27.35
CA LEU A 127 6.13 -5.97 -25.92
C LEU A 127 6.05 -4.45 -25.71
N LYS A 128 6.85 -3.67 -26.43
CA LYS A 128 6.84 -2.21 -26.34
C LYS A 128 5.48 -1.61 -26.67
N ARG A 129 4.81 -2.12 -27.71
CA ARG A 129 3.47 -1.67 -28.11
C ARG A 129 2.43 -2.01 -27.02
N LYS A 130 2.50 -3.23 -26.46
CA LYS A 130 1.60 -3.70 -25.41
C LYS A 130 1.80 -2.95 -24.08
N LEU A 131 3.05 -2.65 -23.73
CA LEU A 131 3.35 -1.80 -22.57
C LEU A 131 2.85 -0.36 -22.74
N ASN A 132 2.99 0.21 -23.94
CA ASN A 132 2.43 1.53 -24.24
C ASN A 132 0.90 1.54 -24.12
N LEU A 133 0.23 0.50 -24.61
CA LEU A 133 -1.22 0.35 -24.46
C LEU A 133 -1.61 0.24 -22.98
N LEU A 134 -0.89 -0.59 -22.23
CA LEU A 134 -1.08 -0.76 -20.79
C LEU A 134 -1.01 0.58 -20.06
N VAL A 135 0.04 1.36 -20.30
CA VAL A 135 0.21 2.68 -19.68
C VAL A 135 -0.91 3.63 -20.09
N SER A 136 -1.36 3.60 -21.34
CA SER A 136 -2.49 4.43 -21.79
C SER A 136 -3.80 4.06 -21.08
N ILE A 137 -4.06 2.76 -20.85
CA ILE A 137 -5.23 2.28 -20.09
C ILE A 137 -5.17 2.77 -18.65
N ILE A 138 -3.99 2.68 -18.02
CA ILE A 138 -3.78 3.17 -16.65
C ILE A 138 -4.03 4.69 -16.58
N ILE A 139 -3.53 5.46 -17.54
CA ILE A 139 -3.77 6.91 -17.60
C ILE A 139 -5.26 7.21 -17.65
N ILE A 140 -6.01 6.54 -18.53
CA ILE A 140 -7.47 6.72 -18.66
C ILE A 140 -8.17 6.38 -17.35
N SER A 141 -7.80 5.27 -16.74
CA SER A 141 -8.38 4.82 -15.48
C SER A 141 -8.19 5.83 -14.34
N TYR A 142 -6.98 6.35 -14.17
CA TYR A 142 -6.70 7.34 -13.12
C TYR A 142 -7.27 8.73 -13.45
N LEU A 143 -7.43 9.11 -14.73
CA LEU A 143 -8.18 10.31 -15.11
C LEU A 143 -9.66 10.18 -14.71
N LEU A 144 -10.27 9.01 -14.89
CA LEU A 144 -11.63 8.75 -14.41
C LEU A 144 -11.71 8.87 -12.88
N ALA A 145 -10.73 8.39 -12.15
CA ALA A 145 -10.67 8.57 -10.70
C ALA A 145 -10.61 10.06 -10.32
N ILE A 146 -9.79 10.87 -11.02
CA ILE A 146 -9.74 12.33 -10.79
C ILE A 146 -11.10 12.98 -11.06
N LEU A 147 -11.80 12.58 -12.13
CA LEU A 147 -13.13 13.10 -12.44
C LEU A 147 -14.15 12.79 -11.34
N VAL A 148 -14.08 11.58 -10.77
CA VAL A 148 -14.93 11.23 -9.62
C VAL A 148 -14.59 12.07 -8.41
N GLY A 149 -13.31 12.26 -8.08
CA GLY A 149 -12.90 13.15 -6.99
C GLY A 149 -13.36 14.60 -7.19
N LEU A 150 -13.40 15.07 -8.44
CA LEU A 150 -13.96 16.39 -8.78
C LEU A 150 -15.48 16.44 -8.52
N LEU A 151 -16.22 15.38 -8.88
CA LEU A 151 -17.65 15.29 -8.59
C LEU A 151 -17.92 15.22 -7.08
N GLU A 152 -17.13 14.45 -6.33
CA GLU A 152 -17.19 14.42 -4.86
C GLU A 152 -16.96 15.82 -4.27
N PHE A 153 -15.94 16.56 -4.77
CA PHE A 153 -15.66 17.92 -4.33
C PHE A 153 -16.84 18.85 -4.55
N PHE A 154 -17.46 18.85 -5.74
CA PHE A 154 -18.64 19.67 -6.01
C PHE A 154 -19.84 19.23 -5.17
N THR A 155 -20.00 17.93 -4.93
CA THR A 155 -21.07 17.40 -4.07
C THR A 155 -20.95 17.94 -2.64
N LEU A 156 -19.75 17.95 -2.07
CA LEU A 156 -19.50 18.53 -0.74
C LEU A 156 -19.69 20.06 -0.74
N LYS A 157 -19.15 20.76 -1.75
CA LYS A 157 -19.17 22.21 -1.80
C LYS A 157 -20.58 22.78 -1.99
N TYR A 158 -21.41 22.13 -2.79
CA TYR A 158 -22.76 22.60 -3.13
C TYR A 158 -23.87 21.78 -2.47
N GLN A 159 -23.51 20.82 -1.59
CA GLN A 159 -24.45 19.97 -0.85
C GLN A 159 -25.46 19.24 -1.75
N LEU A 160 -24.99 18.67 -2.85
CA LEU A 160 -25.80 18.02 -3.86
C LEU A 160 -26.30 16.63 -3.36
N SER A 161 -27.43 16.60 -2.67
CA SER A 161 -27.99 15.39 -2.07
C SER A 161 -28.18 14.22 -3.08
N PRO A 162 -28.71 14.40 -4.31
CA PRO A 162 -28.91 13.27 -5.23
C PRO A 162 -27.57 12.62 -5.65
N VAL A 163 -26.49 13.42 -5.75
CA VAL A 163 -25.17 12.92 -6.10
C VAL A 163 -24.53 12.23 -4.90
N SER A 164 -24.75 12.74 -3.69
CA SER A 164 -24.31 12.08 -2.46
C SER A 164 -24.98 10.71 -2.30
N ASP A 165 -26.28 10.61 -2.55
CA ASP A 165 -27.01 9.34 -2.48
C ASP A 165 -26.49 8.34 -3.52
N PHE A 166 -26.18 8.81 -4.74
CA PHE A 166 -25.54 7.97 -5.74
C PHE A 166 -24.18 7.44 -5.26
N PHE A 167 -23.34 8.27 -4.63
CA PHE A 167 -22.06 7.82 -4.07
C PHE A 167 -22.25 6.85 -2.90
N ASN A 168 -23.29 6.99 -2.08
CA ASN A 168 -23.63 6.03 -1.03
C ASN A 168 -23.98 4.64 -1.61
N LEU A 169 -24.56 4.58 -2.80
CA LEU A 169 -24.86 3.32 -3.49
C LEU A 169 -23.62 2.74 -4.20
N LEU A 170 -22.76 3.61 -4.74
CA LEU A 170 -21.58 3.20 -5.50
C LEU A 170 -20.44 2.71 -4.60
N PHE A 171 -20.22 3.39 -3.47
CA PHE A 171 -19.12 3.13 -2.57
C PHE A 171 -19.54 2.26 -1.39
N LYS A 172 -18.69 1.28 -1.10
CA LYS A 172 -18.84 0.46 0.10
C LYS A 172 -18.57 1.27 1.39
N ARG A 173 -17.56 2.15 1.35
CA ARG A 173 -17.24 3.09 2.42
C ARG A 173 -17.34 4.50 1.88
N ASN A 174 -18.24 5.31 2.40
CA ASN A 174 -18.40 6.68 1.95
C ASN A 174 -17.76 7.65 2.94
N TYR A 175 -16.72 8.35 2.50
CA TYR A 175 -16.02 9.38 3.27
C TYR A 175 -16.57 10.78 3.05
N LEU A 176 -17.54 11.00 2.13
CA LEU A 176 -18.21 12.28 1.94
C LEU A 176 -18.92 12.74 3.23
N ALA A 177 -19.52 11.81 3.97
CA ALA A 177 -20.13 12.09 5.28
C ALA A 177 -19.11 12.63 6.31
N LYS A 178 -17.81 12.33 6.13
CA LYS A 178 -16.71 12.84 6.93
C LYS A 178 -16.02 14.06 6.28
N SER A 179 -16.66 14.69 5.31
CA SER A 179 -16.14 15.84 4.54
C SER A 179 -14.77 15.56 3.90
N ARG A 180 -14.55 14.34 3.43
CA ARG A 180 -13.31 13.92 2.77
C ARG A 180 -13.60 13.36 1.39
N ILE A 181 -12.71 13.64 0.46
CA ILE A 181 -12.74 13.11 -0.89
C ILE A 181 -11.86 11.87 -0.97
N GLN A 182 -12.40 10.80 -1.53
CA GLN A 182 -11.75 9.50 -1.61
C GLN A 182 -11.45 9.04 -3.04
N PHE A 183 -12.00 9.75 -4.05
CA PHE A 183 -11.97 9.30 -5.44
C PHE A 183 -12.64 7.92 -5.56
N PHE A 184 -11.94 6.90 -6.04
CA PHE A 184 -12.39 5.50 -6.02
C PHE A 184 -11.66 4.63 -4.98
N PHE A 185 -10.83 5.22 -4.12
CA PHE A 185 -10.02 4.46 -3.18
C PHE A 185 -10.80 4.10 -1.92
N THR A 186 -10.43 2.99 -1.31
CA THR A 186 -11.05 2.51 -0.07
C THR A 186 -10.88 3.52 1.08
N GLU A 187 -9.75 4.24 1.08
CA GLU A 187 -9.47 5.33 2.00
C GLU A 187 -8.70 6.45 1.30
N PRO A 188 -8.94 7.72 1.66
CA PRO A 188 -8.13 8.83 1.14
C PRO A 188 -6.63 8.67 1.37
N SER A 189 -6.25 7.96 2.44
CA SER A 189 -4.85 7.69 2.77
C SER A 189 -4.15 6.76 1.77
N PHE A 190 -4.88 5.98 0.95
CA PHE A 190 -4.29 5.05 -0.02
C PHE A 190 -3.88 5.73 -1.33
N ILE A 191 -4.33 6.96 -1.57
CA ILE A 191 -3.96 7.72 -2.78
C ILE A 191 -2.44 7.80 -2.93
N GLY A 192 -1.71 8.11 -1.84
CA GLY A 192 -0.24 8.17 -1.85
C GLY A 192 0.41 6.84 -2.26
N MET A 193 -0.18 5.72 -1.87
CA MET A 193 0.31 4.39 -2.25
C MET A 193 0.19 4.13 -3.75
N HIS A 194 -0.90 4.57 -4.38
CA HIS A 194 -1.07 4.48 -5.84
C HIS A 194 -0.14 5.42 -6.58
N LEU A 195 -0.03 6.67 -6.12
CA LEU A 195 0.83 7.67 -6.76
C LEU A 195 2.30 7.24 -6.75
N PHE A 196 2.80 6.84 -5.59
CA PHE A 196 4.23 6.57 -5.39
C PHE A 196 4.60 5.09 -5.54
N GLY A 197 3.66 4.18 -5.30
CA GLY A 197 3.89 2.74 -5.46
C GLY A 197 3.59 2.20 -6.85
N ILE A 198 2.80 2.91 -7.67
CA ILE A 198 2.38 2.47 -9.01
C ILE A 198 2.75 3.49 -10.08
N LEU A 199 2.19 4.72 -10.03
CA LEU A 199 2.34 5.68 -11.12
C LEU A 199 3.79 6.18 -11.26
N LEU A 200 4.47 6.49 -10.17
CA LEU A 200 5.86 6.93 -10.21
C LEU A 200 6.81 5.84 -10.74
N PRO A 201 6.75 4.57 -10.28
CA PRO A 201 7.52 3.49 -10.91
C PRO A 201 7.21 3.27 -12.39
N LEU A 202 5.94 3.32 -12.78
CA LEU A 202 5.55 3.20 -14.19
C LEU A 202 6.10 4.35 -15.04
N PHE A 203 6.16 5.57 -14.52
CA PHE A 203 6.83 6.69 -15.18
C PHE A 203 8.32 6.40 -15.41
N TRP A 204 9.03 5.87 -14.40
CA TRP A 204 10.44 5.52 -14.59
C TRP A 204 10.66 4.41 -15.60
N LEU A 205 9.77 3.41 -15.64
CA LEU A 205 9.86 2.30 -16.59
C LEU A 205 9.53 2.74 -18.02
N SER A 206 8.46 3.51 -18.19
CA SER A 206 7.94 3.87 -19.52
C SER A 206 8.57 5.13 -20.11
N ARG A 207 9.11 6.03 -19.26
CA ARG A 207 9.62 7.36 -19.63
C ARG A 207 8.58 8.24 -20.35
N ARG A 208 7.30 7.94 -20.18
CA ARG A 208 6.20 8.70 -20.82
C ARG A 208 5.88 9.96 -20.03
N THR A 209 5.98 11.11 -20.68
CA THR A 209 5.73 12.43 -20.05
C THR A 209 4.28 12.66 -19.67
N ASP A 210 3.32 12.05 -20.40
CA ASP A 210 1.90 12.09 -20.06
C ASP A 210 1.59 11.43 -18.71
N LEU A 211 2.32 10.38 -18.35
CA LEU A 211 2.21 9.74 -17.04
C LEU A 211 2.76 10.62 -15.92
N LEU A 212 3.83 11.39 -16.18
CA LEU A 212 4.34 12.39 -15.24
C LEU A 212 3.30 13.51 -15.05
N PHE A 213 2.71 13.98 -16.15
CA PHE A 213 1.64 14.98 -16.08
C PHE A 213 0.45 14.47 -15.26
N LEU A 214 0.01 13.23 -15.50
CA LEU A 214 -1.05 12.60 -14.70
C LEU A 214 -0.69 12.54 -13.22
N LEU A 215 0.55 12.14 -12.88
CA LEU A 215 1.02 12.06 -11.50
C LEU A 215 0.93 13.43 -10.81
N VAL A 216 1.43 14.48 -11.44
CA VAL A 216 1.38 15.86 -10.93
C VAL A 216 -0.05 16.33 -10.80
N LEU A 217 -0.89 16.12 -11.83
CA LEU A 217 -2.31 16.49 -11.81
C LEU A 217 -3.05 15.78 -10.68
N PHE A 218 -2.78 14.50 -10.45
CA PHE A 218 -3.43 13.75 -9.39
C PHE A 218 -2.99 14.23 -8.00
N ILE A 219 -1.69 14.46 -7.79
CA ILE A 219 -1.18 15.03 -6.53
C ILE A 219 -1.87 16.36 -6.25
N TYR A 220 -1.90 17.25 -7.25
CA TYR A 220 -2.54 18.55 -7.13
C TYR A 220 -4.05 18.42 -6.81
N SER A 221 -4.76 17.57 -7.54
CA SER A 221 -6.19 17.33 -7.31
C SER A 221 -6.46 16.77 -5.91
N ALA A 222 -5.67 15.79 -5.47
CA ALA A 222 -5.84 15.19 -4.15
C ALA A 222 -5.59 16.19 -3.01
N ILE A 223 -4.60 17.06 -3.16
CA ILE A 223 -4.31 18.14 -2.20
C ILE A 223 -5.42 19.19 -2.25
N PHE A 224 -5.77 19.70 -3.44
CA PHE A 224 -6.73 20.76 -3.62
C PHE A 224 -8.16 20.37 -3.18
N PHE A 225 -8.58 19.15 -3.49
CA PHE A 225 -9.91 18.65 -3.10
C PHE A 225 -9.98 18.24 -1.63
N GLY A 226 -8.86 18.20 -0.89
CA GLY A 226 -8.87 17.90 0.53
C GLY A 226 -8.96 16.42 0.86
N ALA A 227 -8.38 15.55 0.02
CA ALA A 227 -8.40 14.10 0.25
C ALA A 227 -7.67 13.67 1.53
N GLY A 228 -6.69 14.44 2.01
CA GLY A 228 -6.07 14.20 3.30
C GLY A 228 -4.64 14.74 3.44
N VAL A 229 -4.23 14.93 4.68
CA VAL A 229 -2.89 15.46 5.05
C VAL A 229 -1.79 14.47 4.74
N ARG A 230 -2.08 13.17 4.78
CA ARG A 230 -1.09 12.11 4.56
C ARG A 230 -0.39 12.21 3.21
N ILE A 231 -1.11 12.58 2.14
CA ILE A 231 -0.54 12.76 0.80
C ILE A 231 0.58 13.80 0.80
N ILE A 232 0.45 14.86 1.60
CA ILE A 232 1.46 15.91 1.71
C ILE A 232 2.71 15.37 2.40
N LEU A 233 2.52 14.58 3.46
CA LEU A 233 3.62 13.92 4.15
C LEU A 233 4.33 12.91 3.24
N ASP A 234 3.58 12.08 2.51
CA ASP A 234 4.13 11.14 1.53
C ASP A 234 4.93 11.88 0.45
N LEU A 235 4.38 12.98 -0.08
CA LEU A 235 5.05 13.80 -1.06
C LEU A 235 6.35 14.40 -0.52
N LEU A 236 6.35 14.94 0.71
CA LEU A 236 7.55 15.46 1.38
C LEU A 236 8.66 14.42 1.46
N ILE A 237 8.33 13.23 1.94
CA ILE A 237 9.32 12.16 2.11
C ILE A 237 9.83 11.67 0.76
N ILE A 238 8.95 11.51 -0.23
CA ILE A 238 9.36 11.12 -1.58
C ILE A 238 10.27 12.15 -2.23
N ILE A 239 9.98 13.43 -2.05
CA ILE A 239 10.81 14.53 -2.51
C ILE A 239 12.19 14.51 -1.81
N LEU A 240 12.21 14.30 -0.50
CA LEU A 240 13.46 14.19 0.26
C LEU A 240 14.30 13.02 -0.27
N LEU A 241 13.71 11.86 -0.48
CA LEU A 241 14.38 10.70 -1.06
C LEU A 241 14.87 10.96 -2.49
N LEU A 242 14.04 11.59 -3.35
CA LEU A 242 14.43 12.00 -4.71
C LEU A 242 15.61 12.97 -4.69
N SER A 243 15.58 13.90 -3.75
CA SER A 243 16.63 14.90 -3.58
C SER A 243 17.98 14.23 -3.28
N PHE A 244 18.02 13.29 -2.34
CA PHE A 244 19.23 12.51 -2.06
C PHE A 244 19.72 11.72 -3.28
N TYR A 245 18.81 11.13 -4.04
CA TYR A 245 19.17 10.38 -5.24
C TYR A 245 19.80 11.28 -6.32
N TYR A 246 19.18 12.44 -6.61
CA TYR A 246 19.66 13.36 -7.64
C TYR A 246 20.90 14.15 -7.23
N LEU A 247 21.07 14.52 -5.96
CA LEU A 247 22.28 15.15 -5.44
C LEU A 247 23.52 14.28 -5.68
N LYS A 248 23.38 12.95 -5.59
CA LYS A 248 24.47 12.01 -5.85
C LYS A 248 24.81 11.90 -7.33
N LYS A 249 23.84 12.14 -8.24
CA LYS A 249 23.95 11.85 -9.69
C LYS A 249 24.12 13.08 -10.57
N SER A 250 23.76 14.29 -10.13
CA SER A 250 23.63 15.47 -10.99
C SER A 250 24.48 16.66 -10.57
N LYS A 251 25.01 17.37 -11.60
CA LYS A 251 25.60 18.71 -11.46
C LYS A 251 24.56 19.82 -11.18
N GLN A 252 23.26 19.49 -11.15
CA GLN A 252 22.15 20.44 -10.99
C GLN A 252 21.85 20.73 -9.52
N LYS A 253 22.83 21.29 -8.80
CA LYS A 253 22.70 21.66 -7.38
C LYS A 253 21.63 22.71 -7.10
N LEU A 254 21.18 23.43 -8.13
CA LEU A 254 20.22 24.55 -8.01
C LEU A 254 18.75 24.09 -8.00
N PHE A 255 18.45 22.93 -8.57
CA PHE A 255 17.06 22.46 -8.68
C PHE A 255 16.44 22.09 -7.31
N LEU A 256 17.27 21.59 -6.41
CA LEU A 256 16.83 21.16 -5.07
C LEU A 256 16.32 22.32 -4.20
N PRO A 257 17.11 23.42 -4.00
CA PRO A 257 16.62 24.55 -3.21
C PRO A 257 15.41 25.24 -3.85
N LEU A 258 15.36 25.35 -5.17
CA LEU A 258 14.20 25.91 -5.87
C LEU A 258 12.94 25.07 -5.65
N PHE A 259 13.08 23.75 -5.71
CA PHE A 259 11.99 22.83 -5.46
C PHE A 259 11.55 22.84 -3.99
N ALA A 260 12.50 22.87 -3.04
CA ALA A 260 12.23 22.97 -1.62
C ALA A 260 11.49 24.28 -1.28
N VAL A 261 11.91 25.41 -1.86
CA VAL A 261 11.24 26.71 -1.69
C VAL A 261 9.84 26.71 -2.31
N SER A 262 9.68 26.21 -3.54
CA SER A 262 8.36 26.09 -4.18
C SER A 262 7.43 25.19 -3.36
N PHE A 263 7.95 24.12 -2.78
CA PHE A 263 7.22 23.21 -1.94
C PHE A 263 6.84 23.85 -0.60
N LEU A 264 7.73 24.62 0.01
CA LEU A 264 7.46 25.37 1.24
C LEU A 264 6.37 26.43 1.02
N ILE A 265 6.39 27.13 -0.13
CA ILE A 265 5.35 28.06 -0.54
C ILE A 265 4.02 27.33 -0.73
N LEU A 266 4.02 26.16 -1.34
CA LEU A 266 2.82 25.35 -1.56
C LEU A 266 2.23 24.86 -0.23
N ILE A 267 3.05 24.43 0.72
CA ILE A 267 2.63 24.05 2.07
C ILE A 267 2.06 25.22 2.84
N THR A 268 2.73 26.37 2.83
CA THR A 268 2.27 27.55 3.56
C THR A 268 0.96 28.10 2.97
N SER A 269 0.85 28.16 1.63
CA SER A 269 -0.38 28.54 0.95
C SER A 269 -1.52 27.56 1.26
N PHE A 270 -1.22 26.26 1.30
CA PHE A 270 -2.20 25.22 1.56
C PHE A 270 -2.66 25.19 3.02
N SER A 271 -1.78 25.50 3.97
CA SER A 271 -2.13 25.60 5.38
C SER A 271 -3.19 26.68 5.66
N GLN A 272 -3.25 27.71 4.83
CA GLN A 272 -4.28 28.76 4.91
C GLN A 272 -5.65 28.28 4.37
N ILE A 273 -5.66 27.29 3.47
CA ILE A 273 -6.88 26.80 2.81
C ILE A 273 -7.49 25.62 3.59
N ASN A 274 -6.67 24.80 4.23
CA ASN A 274 -7.11 23.60 4.92
C ASN A 274 -6.84 23.67 6.43
N GLY A 275 -7.89 23.97 7.22
CA GLY A 275 -7.78 24.17 8.66
C GLY A 275 -7.22 22.93 9.42
N ARG A 276 -7.42 21.71 8.92
CA ARG A 276 -6.86 20.49 9.53
C ARG A 276 -5.36 20.39 9.31
N PHE A 277 -4.88 20.75 8.12
CA PHE A 277 -3.46 20.81 7.83
C PHE A 277 -2.76 21.89 8.64
N HIS A 278 -3.40 23.06 8.75
CA HIS A 278 -2.94 24.15 9.61
C HIS A 278 -2.75 23.67 11.05
N LYS A 279 -3.73 22.98 11.62
CA LYS A 279 -3.68 22.45 12.98
C LYS A 279 -2.53 21.44 13.18
N ILE A 280 -2.30 20.52 12.23
CA ILE A 280 -1.23 19.53 12.33
C ILE A 280 0.14 20.18 12.15
N PHE A 281 0.32 21.01 11.14
CA PHE A 281 1.63 21.57 10.79
C PHE A 281 2.09 22.62 11.81
N PHE A 282 1.20 23.55 12.20
CA PHE A 282 1.52 24.59 13.16
C PHE A 282 1.43 24.14 14.62
N GLY A 283 0.67 23.09 14.92
CA GLY A 283 0.71 22.43 16.22
C GLY A 283 2.09 21.84 16.54
N PHE A 284 2.81 21.37 15.53
CA PHE A 284 4.22 20.95 15.66
C PHE A 284 5.17 22.13 15.99
N ILE A 285 4.81 23.36 15.60
CA ILE A 285 5.64 24.57 15.76
C ILE A 285 5.28 25.35 17.06
N GLY A 286 4.37 24.83 17.88
CA GLY A 286 4.08 25.38 19.23
C GLY A 286 3.04 26.50 19.28
N GLN A 287 2.28 26.76 18.21
CA GLN A 287 1.09 27.61 18.27
C GLN A 287 -0.13 26.78 18.70
N GLN A 288 -0.78 27.20 19.81
CA GLN A 288 -2.01 26.55 20.28
C GLN A 288 -3.13 26.74 19.23
N PRO A 289 -3.63 25.68 18.62
CA PRO A 289 -4.80 25.80 17.75
C PRO A 289 -6.07 25.93 18.58
N ASP A 290 -7.00 26.72 18.08
CA ASP A 290 -8.39 26.70 18.52
C ASP A 290 -8.99 25.34 18.19
N LEU A 291 -9.23 24.55 19.23
CA LEU A 291 -9.44 23.11 19.12
C LEU A 291 -10.94 22.79 19.07
N SER A 292 -11.51 22.76 17.88
CA SER A 292 -12.61 21.82 17.65
C SER A 292 -12.00 20.42 17.48
N ILE A 293 -11.83 19.71 18.57
CA ILE A 293 -11.24 18.37 18.60
C ILE A 293 -12.36 17.39 18.31
N ASP A 294 -12.29 16.71 17.13
CA ASP A 294 -12.99 15.45 16.96
C ASP A 294 -12.24 14.40 17.81
N CYS A 295 -12.61 14.33 19.07
CA CYS A 295 -12.18 13.25 19.93
C CYS A 295 -13.11 12.07 19.67
N ASP A 296 -12.56 10.93 19.22
CA ASP A 296 -13.23 9.63 19.31
C ASP A 296 -13.29 9.19 20.80
N LEU A 297 -13.88 10.03 21.63
CA LEU A 297 -14.12 9.72 23.04
C LEU A 297 -15.48 9.04 23.20
N PRO A 298 -15.70 8.29 24.29
CA PRO A 298 -17.03 7.82 24.65
C PRO A 298 -18.03 8.98 24.64
N GLU A 299 -19.26 8.73 24.20
CA GLU A 299 -20.33 9.74 24.05
C GLU A 299 -20.55 10.65 25.29
N ASN A 300 -20.03 10.25 26.47
CA ASN A 300 -20.14 10.95 27.73
C ASN A 300 -18.91 11.77 28.13
N ALA A 301 -17.87 11.82 27.28
CA ALA A 301 -16.67 12.59 27.64
C ALA A 301 -16.89 14.07 27.42
N THR A 302 -16.45 14.88 28.40
CA THR A 302 -16.55 16.32 28.32
C THR A 302 -15.51 16.90 27.35
N HIS A 303 -15.82 18.07 26.79
CA HIS A 303 -14.87 18.78 25.89
C HIS A 303 -13.54 19.08 26.60
N GLU A 304 -13.54 19.28 27.92
CA GLU A 304 -12.33 19.52 28.74
C GLU A 304 -11.46 18.26 28.86
N GLU A 305 -12.05 17.08 28.95
CA GLU A 305 -11.31 15.81 28.96
C GLU A 305 -10.64 15.55 27.62
N CYS A 306 -11.31 15.89 26.53
CA CYS A 306 -10.75 15.89 25.20
C CYS A 306 -9.53 16.82 25.08
N LEU A 307 -9.66 18.04 25.57
CA LEU A 307 -8.59 19.03 25.57
C LEU A 307 -7.41 18.61 26.46
N ALA A 308 -7.70 18.04 27.63
CA ALA A 308 -6.69 17.51 28.53
C ALA A 308 -5.90 16.36 27.93
N PHE A 309 -6.59 15.45 27.23
CA PHE A 309 -5.97 14.35 26.50
C PHE A 309 -5.06 14.86 25.38
N ALA A 310 -5.54 15.80 24.57
CA ALA A 310 -4.75 16.40 23.49
C ALA A 310 -3.50 17.14 24.01
N ARG A 311 -3.61 17.81 25.13
CA ARG A 311 -2.46 18.49 25.78
C ARG A 311 -1.46 17.51 26.40
N GLN A 312 -1.94 16.42 26.99
CA GLN A 312 -1.10 15.41 27.67
C GLN A 312 -0.36 14.50 26.69
N SER A 313 -0.97 14.19 25.53
CA SER A 313 -0.37 13.32 24.53
C SER A 313 0.71 14.01 23.71
N GLY A 314 0.84 15.35 23.80
CA GLY A 314 1.75 16.11 22.93
C GLY A 314 1.47 15.97 21.43
N ILE A 315 0.45 15.20 21.10
CA ILE A 315 0.00 14.88 19.76
C ILE A 315 -1.31 15.64 19.59
N ASN A 316 -1.31 16.69 18.81
CA ASN A 316 -2.53 17.35 18.37
C ASN A 316 -3.35 16.34 17.56
N SER A 317 -4.15 15.65 18.26
CA SER A 317 -5.08 14.58 18.08
C SER A 317 -5.65 14.39 16.68
N ASP A 318 -4.92 13.72 15.81
CA ASP A 318 -5.56 12.80 14.89
C ASP A 318 -5.72 11.47 15.65
N GLY A 319 -6.92 11.13 16.12
CA GLY A 319 -7.20 9.88 16.85
C GLY A 319 -6.71 8.65 16.07
N SER A 320 -6.80 8.70 14.75
CA SER A 320 -6.27 7.67 13.84
C SER A 320 -4.74 7.51 13.93
N PHE A 321 -3.97 8.58 14.07
CA PHE A 321 -2.52 8.50 14.26
C PHE A 321 -2.16 7.95 15.63
N ALA A 322 -2.82 8.43 16.68
CA ALA A 322 -2.60 7.98 18.05
C ALA A 322 -2.91 6.48 18.19
N SER A 323 -4.01 6.00 17.61
CA SER A 323 -4.37 4.57 17.60
C SER A 323 -3.30 3.71 16.90
N ARG A 324 -2.77 4.16 15.77
CA ARG A 324 -1.68 3.46 15.04
C ARG A 324 -0.40 3.35 15.87
N VAL A 325 0.04 4.46 16.45
CA VAL A 325 1.24 4.48 17.31
C VAL A 325 1.04 3.59 18.53
N PHE A 326 -0.13 3.64 19.16
CA PHE A 326 -0.47 2.78 20.29
C PHE A 326 -0.41 1.28 19.93
N ARG A 327 -0.97 0.86 18.79
CA ARG A 327 -0.95 -0.53 18.36
C ARG A 327 0.47 -1.02 18.08
N ILE A 328 1.30 -0.20 17.39
CA ILE A 328 2.71 -0.52 17.16
C ILE A 328 3.45 -0.66 18.50
N GLN A 329 3.27 0.28 19.41
CA GLN A 329 3.90 0.26 20.72
C GLN A 329 3.45 -0.93 21.57
N SER A 330 2.15 -1.25 21.55
CA SER A 330 1.60 -2.45 22.19
C SER A 330 2.23 -3.72 21.64
N SER A 331 2.38 -3.82 20.31
CA SER A 331 3.07 -4.96 19.67
C SER A 331 4.51 -5.09 20.16
N LEU A 332 5.28 -3.99 20.24
CA LEU A 332 6.67 -4.00 20.70
C LEU A 332 6.77 -4.46 22.17
N PHE A 333 5.87 -4.01 23.05
CA PHE A 333 5.80 -4.51 24.41
C PHE A 333 5.36 -5.98 24.49
N GLY A 334 4.48 -6.40 23.57
CA GLY A 334 4.07 -7.79 23.45
C GLY A 334 5.23 -8.71 23.07
N TYR A 335 6.08 -8.27 22.12
CA TYR A 335 7.27 -9.02 21.72
C TYR A 335 8.26 -9.20 22.86
N SER A 336 8.45 -8.18 23.69
CA SER A 336 9.33 -8.28 24.88
C SER A 336 8.82 -9.30 25.92
N LYS A 337 7.49 -9.48 26.01
CA LYS A 337 6.85 -10.45 26.93
C LYS A 337 6.85 -11.88 26.41
N SER A 338 6.99 -12.09 25.10
CA SER A 338 7.01 -13.42 24.48
C SER A 338 8.11 -13.48 23.42
N PRO A 339 9.39 -13.66 23.83
CA PRO A 339 10.53 -13.72 22.91
C PRO A 339 10.41 -14.86 21.89
N PHE A 340 9.81 -15.97 22.24
CA PHE A 340 9.57 -17.07 21.32
C PHE A 340 8.66 -16.63 20.18
N GLY A 341 7.50 -16.01 20.47
CA GLY A 341 6.60 -15.49 19.46
C GLY A 341 7.23 -14.37 18.62
N PHE A 342 8.11 -13.55 19.20
CA PHE A 342 8.89 -12.56 18.43
C PHE A 342 9.80 -13.22 17.39
N LEU A 343 10.45 -14.33 17.71
CA LEU A 343 11.35 -15.04 16.82
C LEU A 343 10.60 -15.81 15.72
N THR A 344 9.52 -16.52 16.09
CA THR A 344 8.84 -17.50 15.23
C THR A 344 7.51 -17.00 14.65
N GLY A 345 6.99 -15.88 15.14
CA GLY A 345 5.62 -15.41 14.91
C GLY A 345 4.62 -16.03 15.90
N TYR A 346 3.47 -15.41 16.01
CA TYR A 346 2.33 -15.86 16.82
C TYR A 346 1.32 -16.66 15.98
N GLY A 347 1.60 -16.81 14.70
CA GLY A 347 0.77 -17.51 13.74
C GLY A 347 0.06 -16.60 12.76
N LEU A 348 -0.24 -17.15 11.60
CA LEU A 348 -0.91 -16.46 10.53
C LEU A 348 -2.31 -16.03 10.97
N GLY A 349 -2.67 -14.76 10.74
CA GLY A 349 -3.93 -14.16 11.19
C GLY A 349 -3.98 -13.78 12.68
N ASN A 350 -2.94 -14.07 13.44
CA ASN A 350 -2.90 -13.80 14.88
C ASN A 350 -2.08 -12.54 15.24
N SER A 351 -2.10 -11.54 14.35
CA SER A 351 -1.36 -10.28 14.53
C SER A 351 -1.85 -9.46 15.74
N ILE A 352 -3.08 -9.68 16.20
CA ILE A 352 -3.65 -9.04 17.38
C ILE A 352 -3.04 -9.57 18.70
N TYR A 353 -2.52 -10.78 18.73
CA TYR A 353 -2.01 -11.42 19.95
C TYR A 353 -0.92 -10.59 20.65
N PRO A 354 0.17 -10.16 20.01
CA PRO A 354 1.18 -9.33 20.67
C PRO A 354 0.63 -7.96 21.07
N VAL A 355 -0.34 -7.38 20.34
CA VAL A 355 -1.00 -6.14 20.72
C VAL A 355 -1.71 -6.31 22.05
N ARG A 356 -2.51 -7.37 22.21
CA ARG A 356 -3.21 -7.69 23.48
C ARG A 356 -2.23 -7.94 24.61
N LEU A 357 -1.17 -8.69 24.36
CA LEU A 357 -0.14 -9.01 25.36
C LEU A 357 0.58 -7.76 25.89
N GLY A 358 0.86 -6.80 25.03
CA GLY A 358 1.53 -5.54 25.38
C GLY A 358 0.61 -4.39 25.82
N HIS A 359 -0.70 -4.52 25.59
CA HIS A 359 -1.71 -3.47 25.79
C HIS A 359 -1.62 -2.77 27.14
N THR A 360 -1.61 -3.52 28.24
CA THR A 360 -1.58 -2.94 29.60
C THR A 360 -0.33 -2.11 29.87
N THR A 361 0.82 -2.52 29.29
CA THR A 361 2.09 -1.79 29.41
C THR A 361 2.06 -0.53 28.56
N ALA A 362 1.59 -0.61 27.32
CA ALA A 362 1.43 0.53 26.43
C ALA A 362 0.45 1.55 27.02
N LYS A 363 -0.68 1.11 27.58
CA LYS A 363 -1.67 1.97 28.21
C LYS A 363 -1.09 2.79 29.36
N LYS A 364 -0.23 2.19 30.20
CA LYS A 364 0.45 2.92 31.28
C LYS A 364 1.41 3.99 30.76
N SER A 365 2.12 3.71 29.67
CA SER A 365 3.08 4.63 29.07
C SER A 365 2.39 5.77 28.31
N TYR A 366 1.23 5.52 27.71
CA TYR A 366 0.59 6.43 26.77
C TYR A 366 -0.52 7.28 27.36
N LYS A 367 -0.98 6.97 28.62
CA LYS A 367 -2.17 7.59 29.23
C LYS A 367 -3.39 7.63 28.29
N SER A 368 -3.48 6.70 27.35
CA SER A 368 -4.44 6.66 26.24
C SER A 368 -5.76 5.97 26.62
N SER A 369 -6.17 6.06 27.89
CA SER A 369 -7.40 5.42 28.40
C SER A 369 -8.69 5.89 27.72
N TYR A 370 -8.61 6.94 26.94
CA TYR A 370 -9.77 7.62 26.34
C TYR A 370 -10.08 7.20 24.90
N LEU A 371 -9.19 6.49 24.20
CA LEU A 371 -9.48 6.03 22.85
C LEU A 371 -10.33 4.76 22.90
N LYS A 372 -11.57 4.81 22.42
CA LYS A 372 -12.48 3.65 22.34
C LYS A 372 -11.82 2.47 21.63
N GLU A 373 -11.23 2.69 20.45
CA GLU A 373 -10.52 1.67 19.69
C GLU A 373 -9.39 0.98 20.47
N VAL A 374 -8.75 1.70 21.40
CA VAL A 374 -7.68 1.14 22.25
C VAL A 374 -8.25 0.17 23.28
N ASN A 375 -9.43 0.46 23.82
CA ASN A 375 -10.09 -0.41 24.78
C ASN A 375 -10.73 -1.63 24.09
N ASP A 376 -11.28 -1.44 22.91
CA ASP A 376 -11.89 -2.52 22.11
C ASP A 376 -10.87 -3.62 21.74
N LEU A 377 -9.57 -3.30 21.62
CA LEU A 377 -8.51 -4.26 21.32
C LEU A 377 -8.35 -5.39 22.35
N ILE A 378 -8.78 -5.20 23.59
CA ILE A 378 -8.76 -6.23 24.64
C ILE A 378 -10.01 -7.11 24.65
N ASP A 379 -11.07 -6.71 23.95
CA ASP A 379 -12.26 -7.53 23.81
C ASP A 379 -11.92 -8.80 23.02
N PRO A 380 -12.18 -10.00 23.56
CA PRO A 380 -11.97 -11.26 22.84
C PRO A 380 -12.77 -11.36 21.54
N ASN A 381 -13.90 -10.67 21.45
CA ASN A 381 -14.78 -10.66 20.28
C ASN A 381 -14.42 -9.57 19.28
N TYR A 382 -13.45 -8.71 19.60
CA TYR A 382 -13.01 -7.66 18.67
C TYR A 382 -12.25 -8.27 17.51
N HIS A 383 -12.77 -8.07 16.32
CA HIS A 383 -12.18 -8.50 15.05
C HIS A 383 -11.92 -7.25 14.22
N ASP A 384 -10.65 -6.93 14.03
CA ASP A 384 -10.21 -5.88 13.12
C ASP A 384 -9.17 -6.47 12.17
N ASP A 385 -9.48 -6.44 10.88
CA ASP A 385 -8.60 -6.94 9.82
C ASP A 385 -7.32 -6.09 9.69
N SER A 386 -7.31 -4.87 10.29
CA SER A 386 -6.22 -3.89 10.18
C SER A 386 -5.57 -3.59 11.53
N VAL A 387 -5.16 -4.64 12.26
CA VAL A 387 -4.63 -4.51 13.63
C VAL A 387 -3.27 -3.82 13.69
N SER A 388 -2.40 -4.08 12.73
CA SER A 388 -0.99 -3.68 12.82
C SER A 388 -0.67 -2.33 12.18
N TYR A 389 -1.49 -1.86 11.23
CA TYR A 389 -1.29 -0.65 10.42
C TYR A 389 0.09 -0.52 9.72
N CYS A 390 0.97 -1.51 9.89
CA CYS A 390 2.32 -1.52 9.38
C CYS A 390 2.69 -2.96 8.97
N LEU A 391 3.16 -3.15 7.73
CA LEU A 391 3.52 -4.49 7.24
C LEU A 391 4.62 -5.13 8.08
N TYR A 392 5.57 -4.36 8.58
CA TYR A 392 6.70 -4.92 9.35
C TYR A 392 6.22 -5.53 10.67
N THR A 393 5.37 -4.83 11.41
CA THR A 393 4.78 -5.36 12.65
C THR A 393 3.90 -6.55 12.36
N ARG A 394 3.12 -6.54 11.26
CA ARG A 394 2.32 -7.67 10.83
C ARG A 394 3.18 -8.90 10.53
N VAL A 395 4.23 -8.74 9.72
CA VAL A 395 5.13 -9.85 9.36
C VAL A 395 5.83 -10.42 10.60
N ILE A 396 6.28 -9.56 11.53
CA ILE A 396 6.86 -10.04 12.80
C ILE A 396 5.81 -10.78 13.62
N SER A 397 4.60 -10.26 13.73
CA SER A 397 3.53 -10.88 14.50
C SER A 397 3.10 -12.23 13.91
N GLU A 398 2.98 -12.34 12.59
CA GLU A 398 2.48 -13.56 11.96
C GLU A 398 3.57 -14.59 11.68
N PHE A 399 4.79 -14.17 11.28
CA PHE A 399 5.86 -15.05 10.79
C PHE A 399 7.17 -14.94 11.57
N GLY A 400 7.30 -13.98 12.49
CA GLY A 400 8.49 -13.72 13.27
C GLY A 400 9.52 -12.80 12.62
N ILE A 401 10.51 -12.37 13.43
CA ILE A 401 11.56 -11.44 12.99
C ILE A 401 12.45 -12.05 11.89
N PHE A 402 12.68 -13.36 11.90
CA PHE A 402 13.49 -14.01 10.86
C PHE A 402 12.85 -13.94 9.49
N ALA A 403 11.51 -14.03 9.41
CA ALA A 403 10.79 -13.85 8.16
C ALA A 403 10.94 -12.40 7.62
N LEU A 404 10.85 -11.41 8.50
CA LEU A 404 11.08 -10.01 8.12
C LEU A 404 12.50 -9.81 7.59
N LEU A 405 13.51 -10.27 8.34
CA LEU A 405 14.92 -10.12 7.94
C LEU A 405 15.21 -10.83 6.60
N PHE A 406 14.67 -12.04 6.42
CA PHE A 406 14.80 -12.76 5.15
C PHE A 406 14.13 -11.99 4.00
N GLY A 407 12.91 -11.49 4.21
CA GLY A 407 12.18 -10.67 3.21
C GLY A 407 12.96 -9.43 2.81
N LEU A 408 13.45 -8.65 3.77
CA LEU A 408 14.27 -7.46 3.53
C LEU A 408 15.58 -7.80 2.80
N PHE A 409 16.26 -8.87 3.23
CA PHE A 409 17.46 -9.34 2.55
C PHE A 409 17.17 -9.75 1.10
N TYR A 410 16.07 -10.45 0.86
CA TYR A 410 15.66 -10.85 -0.49
C TYR A 410 15.38 -9.64 -1.37
N LEU A 411 14.63 -8.63 -0.89
CA LEU A 411 14.37 -7.39 -1.63
C LEU A 411 15.65 -6.63 -1.97
N LEU A 412 16.59 -6.56 -1.01
CA LEU A 412 17.91 -5.95 -1.23
C LEU A 412 18.72 -6.72 -2.28
N ARG A 413 18.71 -8.05 -2.23
CA ARG A 413 19.37 -8.90 -3.22
C ARG A 413 18.79 -8.74 -4.62
N LEU A 414 17.48 -8.60 -4.74
CA LEU A 414 16.83 -8.28 -6.02
C LEU A 414 17.33 -6.94 -6.57
N ALA A 415 17.39 -5.89 -5.73
CA ALA A 415 17.95 -4.61 -6.13
C ALA A 415 19.42 -4.71 -6.56
N GLN A 416 20.26 -5.42 -5.81
CA GLN A 416 21.67 -5.59 -6.14
C GLN A 416 21.89 -6.24 -7.52
N LYS A 417 21.07 -7.24 -7.85
CA LYS A 417 21.16 -7.98 -9.13
C LYS A 417 20.54 -7.25 -10.32
N SER A 418 19.76 -6.20 -10.08
CA SER A 418 19.13 -5.40 -11.15
C SER A 418 20.11 -4.37 -11.71
N SER A 419 20.04 -4.10 -12.99
CA SER A 419 20.80 -3.06 -13.70
C SER A 419 20.14 -1.67 -13.65
N LEU A 420 18.90 -1.56 -13.12
CA LEU A 420 18.15 -0.31 -13.08
C LEU A 420 18.84 0.73 -12.19
N ASP A 421 19.01 1.93 -12.69
CA ASP A 421 19.68 3.03 -11.99
C ASP A 421 18.97 3.44 -10.69
N TYR A 422 17.63 3.41 -10.69
CA TYR A 422 16.78 3.86 -9.58
C TYR A 422 16.35 2.72 -8.62
N LYS A 423 16.93 1.54 -8.74
CA LYS A 423 16.55 0.33 -7.99
C LYS A 423 16.51 0.48 -6.47
N TYR A 424 17.50 1.12 -5.88
CA TYR A 424 17.56 1.35 -4.43
C TYR A 424 16.59 2.44 -3.99
N PHE A 425 16.40 3.45 -4.82
CA PHE A 425 15.43 4.49 -4.56
C PHE A 425 14.01 3.92 -4.60
N TYR A 426 13.72 3.08 -5.59
CA TYR A 426 12.44 2.37 -5.67
C TYR A 426 12.23 1.48 -4.44
N LEU A 427 13.28 0.74 -4.01
CA LEU A 427 13.22 -0.04 -2.78
C LEU A 427 12.88 0.82 -1.56
N LEU A 428 13.54 1.96 -1.39
CA LEU A 428 13.27 2.87 -0.26
C LEU A 428 11.83 3.40 -0.26
N ILE A 429 11.27 3.71 -1.42
CA ILE A 429 9.85 4.10 -1.52
C ILE A 429 8.94 2.94 -1.08
N ILE A 430 9.17 1.73 -1.56
CA ILE A 430 8.38 0.58 -1.15
C ILE A 430 8.47 0.36 0.36
N LEU A 431 9.67 0.39 0.92
CA LEU A 431 9.87 0.24 2.36
C LEU A 431 9.13 1.35 3.14
N TYR A 432 9.18 2.60 2.67
CA TYR A 432 8.46 3.70 3.28
C TYR A 432 6.94 3.52 3.23
N LEU A 433 6.38 3.16 2.07
CA LEU A 433 4.93 2.97 1.93
C LEU A 433 4.39 1.89 2.87
N TYR A 434 5.13 0.79 3.04
CA TYR A 434 4.73 -0.30 3.92
C TYR A 434 4.99 -0.07 5.42
N LEU A 435 5.61 1.05 5.82
CA LEU A 435 5.54 1.56 7.20
C LEU A 435 4.12 2.01 7.58
N GLN A 436 3.29 2.33 6.60
CA GLN A 436 1.97 2.93 6.79
C GLN A 436 0.84 2.04 6.29
N PHE A 437 1.17 0.85 5.81
CA PHE A 437 0.22 -0.08 5.21
C PHE A 437 0.61 -1.52 5.52
N GLU A 438 -0.36 -2.35 5.91
CA GLU A 438 -0.08 -3.70 6.41
C GLU A 438 -0.44 -4.82 5.44
N SER A 439 -1.18 -4.53 4.34
CA SER A 439 -1.69 -5.60 3.49
C SER A 439 -0.68 -6.04 2.44
N LEU A 440 -0.47 -7.35 2.35
CA LEU A 440 0.30 -7.99 1.29
C LEU A 440 -0.42 -8.04 -0.06
N SER A 441 -1.73 -7.75 -0.11
CA SER A 441 -2.48 -7.72 -1.39
C SER A 441 -2.21 -6.47 -2.21
N PHE A 442 -1.58 -5.42 -1.64
CA PHE A 442 -1.31 -4.20 -2.38
C PHE A 442 -0.23 -4.38 -3.45
N TYR A 443 -0.43 -3.79 -4.61
CA TYR A 443 0.33 -4.04 -5.84
C TYR A 443 1.79 -3.60 -5.78
N ALA A 444 2.13 -2.57 -5.01
CA ALA A 444 3.43 -1.88 -5.09
C ALA A 444 4.62 -2.81 -4.80
N LEU A 445 4.55 -3.65 -3.77
CA LEU A 445 5.60 -4.63 -3.43
C LEU A 445 5.79 -5.63 -4.58
N TRP A 446 4.70 -6.15 -5.10
CA TRP A 446 4.72 -7.17 -6.14
C TRP A 446 5.16 -6.62 -7.49
N LEU A 447 4.79 -5.38 -7.78
CA LEU A 447 5.30 -4.64 -8.94
C LEU A 447 6.82 -4.44 -8.83
N TYR A 448 7.32 -4.04 -7.65
CA TYR A 448 8.75 -3.94 -7.41
C TYR A 448 9.47 -5.27 -7.66
N ILE A 449 8.99 -6.37 -7.07
CA ILE A 449 9.58 -7.70 -7.23
C ILE A 449 9.55 -8.11 -8.71
N ALA A 450 8.41 -7.95 -9.40
CA ALA A 450 8.27 -8.29 -10.81
C ALA A 450 9.26 -7.52 -11.68
N VAL A 451 9.36 -6.20 -11.49
CA VAL A 451 10.28 -5.34 -12.25
C VAL A 451 11.74 -5.76 -12.04
N MET A 452 12.13 -6.05 -10.80
CA MET A 452 13.50 -6.51 -10.50
C MET A 452 13.79 -7.88 -11.13
N LEU A 453 12.84 -8.82 -11.09
CA LEU A 453 12.99 -10.15 -11.71
C LEU A 453 13.06 -10.07 -13.24
N ILE A 454 12.20 -9.27 -13.87
CA ILE A 454 12.18 -9.04 -15.32
C ILE A 454 13.51 -8.44 -15.76
N ASN A 455 14.01 -7.44 -15.07
CA ASN A 455 15.25 -6.77 -15.41
C ASN A 455 16.48 -7.71 -15.31
N GLN A 456 16.45 -8.72 -14.45
CA GLN A 456 17.52 -9.73 -14.37
C GLN A 456 17.55 -10.69 -15.57
N LEU A 457 16.42 -10.85 -16.28
CA LEU A 457 16.36 -11.68 -17.49
C LEU A 457 16.69 -10.91 -18.76
N ALA A 458 16.43 -9.62 -18.79
CA ALA A 458 16.65 -8.75 -19.93
C ALA A 458 17.51 -7.52 -19.56
N PRO A 459 18.78 -7.71 -19.15
CA PRO A 459 19.63 -6.62 -18.67
C PRO A 459 19.88 -5.52 -19.73
N ASN A 460 19.56 -5.75 -20.99
CA ASN A 460 19.87 -4.86 -22.13
C ASN A 460 18.66 -4.04 -22.64
N LEU A 461 17.50 -4.10 -22.00
CA LEU A 461 16.32 -3.33 -22.44
C LEU A 461 16.53 -1.80 -22.37
N ASP A 462 17.45 -1.33 -21.54
CA ASP A 462 17.80 0.10 -21.39
C ASP A 462 19.09 0.52 -22.13
N GLN A 463 19.83 -0.40 -22.74
CA GLN A 463 20.98 -0.03 -23.57
C GLN A 463 20.45 0.49 -24.91
N LYS A 464 20.47 1.83 -25.07
CA LYS A 464 20.38 2.44 -26.41
C LYS A 464 21.35 1.70 -27.33
N PRO A 465 20.93 1.31 -28.56
CA PRO A 465 21.88 0.80 -29.51
C PRO A 465 23.01 1.83 -29.61
N LYS A 466 24.23 1.38 -29.30
CA LYS A 466 25.44 2.20 -29.58
C LYS A 466 25.40 2.42 -31.08
N THR A 467 24.97 3.61 -31.48
CA THR A 467 25.16 4.07 -32.86
C THR A 467 26.66 4.14 -33.02
N HIS A 468 27.24 3.11 -33.65
CA HIS A 468 28.55 3.18 -34.23
C HIS A 468 28.49 4.29 -35.27
N ALA A 469 29.03 5.48 -34.92
CA ALA A 469 29.35 6.52 -35.86
C ALA A 469 30.68 6.18 -36.52
#